data_bc75f6ae74529eeb64287dfbd347dc74
#
_entry.id   bc75f6ae74529eeb64287dfbd347dc74
#
_cell.length_a   1.000
_cell.length_b   1.000
_cell.length_c   1.000
_cell.angle_alpha   90.00
_cell.angle_beta   90.00
_cell.angle_gamma   90.00
#
_symmetry.space_group_name_H-M   'P 1'
#
loop_
_entity.id
_entity.type
_entity.pdbx_description
1 polymer ?
#
loop_
_entity_poly.entity_id
_entity_poly.type
_entity_poly.pdbx_seq_one_letter_code
_entity_poly.pdbx_strand_id
1 'polypeptide(L)'
;MKVIFEHQSNPSGIGFLAKEYIQTNFTSPYHFHDLYELIWIKKSYGKLYAGKNIMNFGDGDIYIFGPGFGHCFYNEKSFIESGDKAHAIAIFFKEEFLGKDFFNNTEFIKIRDLLTKSTYGLKLEKKSAYLQELFSGITQQKGMEQLITFLTLLNQISLFPPSNIKVLNEAHTTIKLTNKDSERLDFVINYVMEN
;
A
#
# COMPACT_ATOMS: atom_id res chain seq x y z
N MET A 1 14.32 14.92 -4.84
CA MET A 1 13.34 13.98 -5.45
C MET A 1 11.99 14.68 -5.46
N LYS A 2 11.30 14.71 -6.60
CA LYS A 2 10.00 15.38 -6.71
C LYS A 2 8.94 14.49 -6.06
N VAL A 3 8.15 14.96 -5.11
CA VAL A 3 6.95 14.25 -4.67
C VAL A 3 6.05 14.13 -5.90
N ILE A 4 5.76 12.91 -6.29
CA ILE A 4 5.02 12.66 -7.52
C ILE A 4 3.60 12.25 -7.14
N PHE A 5 2.62 12.92 -7.72
CA PHE A 5 1.28 12.37 -7.82
C PHE A 5 1.33 11.24 -8.85
N GLU A 6 1.26 9.99 -8.40
CA GLU A 6 1.29 8.85 -9.29
C GLU A 6 -0.12 8.55 -9.80
N HIS A 7 -0.34 8.77 -11.08
CA HIS A 7 -1.60 8.42 -11.72
C HIS A 7 -1.55 6.95 -12.15
N GLN A 8 -2.13 6.06 -11.36
CA GLN A 8 -2.30 4.66 -11.74
C GLN A 8 -3.49 4.55 -12.70
N SER A 9 -3.20 4.51 -14.00
CA SER A 9 -4.23 4.22 -14.99
C SER A 9 -4.58 2.72 -14.98
N ASN A 10 -5.87 2.40 -14.94
CA ASN A 10 -6.35 1.03 -15.14
C ASN A 10 -6.77 0.85 -16.61
N PRO A 11 -5.92 0.25 -17.47
CA PRO A 11 -6.21 0.11 -18.91
C PRO A 11 -7.33 -0.89 -19.22
N SER A 12 -7.69 -1.75 -18.26
CA SER A 12 -8.60 -2.89 -18.50
C SER A 12 -10.07 -2.62 -18.17
N GLY A 13 -10.42 -1.39 -17.72
CA GLY A 13 -11.81 -1.07 -17.36
C GLY A 13 -12.36 -1.83 -16.13
N ILE A 14 -11.51 -2.63 -15.48
CA ILE A 14 -11.83 -3.30 -14.22
C ILE A 14 -11.72 -2.26 -13.10
N GLY A 15 -12.64 -2.27 -12.14
CA GLY A 15 -12.68 -1.28 -11.07
C GLY A 15 -11.50 -1.28 -10.11
N PHE A 16 -10.57 -2.25 -10.20
CA PHE A 16 -9.32 -2.34 -9.44
C PHE A 16 -8.18 -2.92 -10.29
N LEU A 17 -6.94 -2.72 -9.86
CA LEU A 17 -5.73 -3.17 -10.54
C LEU A 17 -4.85 -3.93 -9.57
N ALA A 18 -4.58 -5.22 -9.84
CA ALA A 18 -3.58 -6.02 -9.13
C ALA A 18 -2.29 -6.10 -9.95
N LYS A 19 -1.17 -5.71 -9.34
CA LYS A 19 0.15 -5.70 -9.98
C LYS A 19 1.16 -6.49 -9.15
N GLU A 20 1.97 -7.30 -9.81
CA GLU A 20 3.14 -7.95 -9.23
C GLU A 20 4.41 -7.21 -9.67
N TYR A 21 5.25 -6.86 -8.70
CA TYR A 21 6.51 -6.16 -8.91
C TYR A 21 7.66 -7.09 -8.55
N ILE A 22 8.54 -7.36 -9.52
CA ILE A 22 9.80 -8.08 -9.33
C ILE A 22 10.90 -7.24 -9.94
N GLN A 23 11.73 -6.63 -9.10
CA GLN A 23 12.76 -5.67 -9.54
C GLN A 23 13.97 -5.73 -8.61
N THR A 24 15.09 -5.13 -9.01
CA THR A 24 16.32 -5.17 -8.18
C THR A 24 16.15 -4.51 -6.83
N ASN A 25 15.37 -3.42 -6.80
CA ASN A 25 15.01 -2.67 -5.59
C ASN A 25 13.76 -1.85 -5.86
N PHE A 26 13.05 -1.44 -4.81
CA PHE A 26 11.95 -0.50 -4.94
C PHE A 26 12.48 0.89 -5.31
N THR A 27 11.93 1.47 -6.37
CA THR A 27 12.44 2.71 -6.98
C THR A 27 11.42 3.85 -6.98
N SER A 28 10.18 3.59 -6.55
CA SER A 28 9.16 4.64 -6.49
C SER A 28 9.59 5.73 -5.51
N PRO A 29 9.63 6.99 -5.96
CA PRO A 29 9.90 8.12 -5.08
C PRO A 29 8.82 8.24 -4.00
N TYR A 30 9.01 9.12 -3.02
CA TYR A 30 7.93 9.45 -2.09
C TYR A 30 6.76 10.04 -2.87
N HIS A 31 5.62 9.37 -2.81
CA HIS A 31 4.46 9.67 -3.63
C HIS A 31 3.16 9.50 -2.85
N PHE A 32 2.09 10.00 -3.41
CA PHE A 32 0.71 9.74 -2.99
C PHE A 32 -0.18 9.63 -4.23
N HIS A 33 -1.33 9.03 -4.08
CA HIS A 33 -2.34 8.86 -5.14
C HIS A 33 -3.75 8.95 -4.56
N ASP A 34 -4.76 9.04 -5.43
CA ASP A 34 -6.18 9.11 -5.07
C ASP A 34 -6.85 7.74 -4.91
N LEU A 35 -6.05 6.68 -4.87
CA LEU A 35 -6.48 5.29 -4.75
C LEU A 35 -6.18 4.76 -3.35
N TYR A 36 -6.95 3.77 -2.92
CA TYR A 36 -6.48 2.83 -1.90
C TYR A 36 -5.42 1.93 -2.50
N GLU A 37 -4.39 1.64 -1.71
CA GLU A 37 -3.37 0.65 -2.04
C GLU A 37 -3.30 -0.39 -0.93
N LEU A 38 -3.42 -1.65 -1.32
CA LEU A 38 -3.17 -2.79 -0.46
C LEU A 38 -1.94 -3.51 -0.99
N ILE A 39 -0.84 -3.51 -0.24
CA ILE A 39 0.44 -4.05 -0.69
C ILE A 39 0.98 -5.12 0.26
N TRP A 40 1.41 -6.24 -0.31
CA TRP A 40 2.16 -7.29 0.36
C TRP A 40 3.60 -7.33 -0.12
N ILE A 41 4.54 -7.18 0.82
CA ILE A 41 5.97 -7.34 0.58
C ILE A 41 6.29 -8.84 0.66
N LYS A 42 6.41 -9.51 -0.49
CA LYS A 42 6.69 -10.94 -0.55
C LYS A 42 8.13 -11.24 -0.21
N LYS A 43 9.06 -10.44 -0.74
CA LYS A 43 10.49 -10.50 -0.43
C LYS A 43 11.10 -9.12 -0.59
N SER A 44 11.53 -8.51 0.45
CA SER A 44 12.34 -7.29 0.48
C SER A 44 12.48 -6.80 1.92
N TYR A 45 13.49 -5.98 2.21
CA TYR A 45 13.58 -5.23 3.47
C TYR A 45 14.24 -3.87 3.28
N GLY A 46 13.96 -2.97 4.22
CA GLY A 46 14.49 -1.61 4.21
C GLY A 46 13.68 -0.64 5.06
N LYS A 47 13.59 0.61 4.61
CA LYS A 47 12.86 1.70 5.25
C LYS A 47 11.59 2.02 4.49
N LEU A 48 10.47 2.06 5.21
CA LEU A 48 9.21 2.62 4.75
C LEU A 48 9.09 4.04 5.29
N TYR A 49 8.97 5.00 4.39
CA TYR A 49 8.54 6.36 4.71
C TYR A 49 7.03 6.40 4.58
N ALA A 50 6.34 6.64 5.69
CA ALA A 50 4.88 6.56 5.78
C ALA A 50 4.35 7.81 6.46
N GLY A 51 3.82 8.75 5.68
CA GLY A 51 3.43 10.07 6.18
C GLY A 51 4.62 10.81 6.81
N LYS A 52 4.57 11.04 8.10
CA LYS A 52 5.65 11.71 8.87
C LYS A 52 6.61 10.74 9.56
N ASN A 53 6.38 9.46 9.46
CA ASN A 53 7.11 8.42 10.17
C ASN A 53 8.02 7.62 9.25
N ILE A 54 9.13 7.15 9.81
CA ILE A 54 10.06 6.24 9.15
C ILE A 54 10.11 4.96 9.99
N MET A 55 9.95 3.82 9.34
CA MET A 55 9.98 2.53 10.01
C MET A 55 10.64 1.47 9.13
N ASN A 56 11.02 0.35 9.72
CA ASN A 56 11.50 -0.78 8.95
C ASN A 56 10.33 -1.54 8.32
N PHE A 57 10.55 -2.04 7.11
CA PHE A 57 9.70 -3.04 6.49
C PHE A 57 10.51 -4.30 6.17
N GLY A 58 9.83 -5.42 6.00
CA GLY A 58 10.47 -6.70 5.69
C GLY A 58 9.54 -7.70 5.04
N ASP A 59 10.10 -8.88 4.79
CA ASP A 59 9.40 -10.00 4.17
C ASP A 59 8.10 -10.35 4.90
N GLY A 60 7.03 -10.49 4.14
CA GLY A 60 5.71 -10.85 4.61
C GLY A 60 4.88 -9.70 5.17
N ASP A 61 5.42 -8.48 5.24
CA ASP A 61 4.66 -7.31 5.69
C ASP A 61 3.52 -6.98 4.72
N ILE A 62 2.37 -6.60 5.28
CA ILE A 62 1.21 -6.12 4.52
C ILE A 62 0.83 -4.73 5.02
N TYR A 63 0.64 -3.82 4.09
CA TYR A 63 0.24 -2.44 4.36
C TYR A 63 -1.02 -2.08 3.60
N ILE A 64 -1.76 -1.09 4.14
CA ILE A 64 -2.92 -0.49 3.49
C ILE A 64 -2.77 1.03 3.58
N PHE A 65 -2.72 1.68 2.44
CA PHE A 65 -2.66 3.13 2.31
C PHE A 65 -3.96 3.65 1.71
N GLY A 66 -4.59 4.59 2.39
CA GLY A 66 -5.77 5.28 1.87
C GLY A 66 -5.40 6.42 0.93
N PRO A 67 -6.38 6.99 0.21
CA PRO A 67 -6.18 8.10 -0.70
C PRO A 67 -5.47 9.28 -0.04
N GLY A 68 -4.46 9.82 -0.73
CA GLY A 68 -3.67 10.96 -0.25
C GLY A 68 -2.61 10.63 0.80
N PHE A 69 -2.43 9.36 1.17
CA PHE A 69 -1.41 8.96 2.13
C PHE A 69 -0.04 8.88 1.44
N GLY A 70 0.89 9.74 1.86
CA GLY A 70 2.25 9.78 1.31
C GLY A 70 3.10 8.62 1.81
N HIS A 71 3.75 7.90 0.89
CA HIS A 71 4.61 6.76 1.24
C HIS A 71 5.66 6.46 0.17
N CYS A 72 6.71 5.74 0.58
CA CYS A 72 7.63 5.06 -0.32
C CYS A 72 8.44 4.00 0.43
N PHE A 73 8.92 3.01 -0.32
CA PHE A 73 9.79 1.96 0.19
C PHE A 73 11.20 2.15 -0.34
N TYR A 74 12.18 2.11 0.56
CA TYR A 74 13.60 2.15 0.23
C TYR A 74 14.30 0.90 0.73
N ASN A 75 14.98 0.19 -0.16
CA ASN A 75 15.76 -0.96 0.22
C ASN A 75 17.04 -0.54 0.96
N GLU A 76 17.39 -1.27 1.99
CA GLU A 76 18.71 -1.13 2.61
C GLU A 76 19.82 -1.52 1.63
N LYS A 77 20.99 -0.91 1.79
CA LYS A 77 22.17 -1.19 0.96
C LYS A 77 22.54 -2.67 0.98
N SER A 78 22.47 -3.31 2.13
CA SER A 78 22.69 -4.75 2.30
C SER A 78 21.75 -5.62 1.47
N PHE A 79 20.48 -5.20 1.28
CA PHE A 79 19.56 -5.90 0.39
C PHE A 79 19.98 -5.75 -1.08
N ILE A 80 20.37 -4.54 -1.50
CA ILE A 80 20.80 -4.28 -2.88
C ILE A 80 22.09 -5.06 -3.20
N GLU A 81 23.03 -5.09 -2.26
CA GLU A 81 24.30 -5.81 -2.40
C GLU A 81 24.16 -7.35 -2.36
N SER A 82 23.07 -7.87 -1.79
CA SER A 82 22.81 -9.34 -1.79
C SER A 82 22.52 -9.89 -3.19
N GLY A 83 22.14 -9.04 -4.15
CA GLY A 83 21.70 -9.46 -5.48
C GLY A 83 20.29 -10.06 -5.52
N ASP A 84 19.58 -10.09 -4.40
CA ASP A 84 18.19 -10.50 -4.33
C ASP A 84 17.28 -9.51 -5.09
N LYS A 85 16.09 -9.99 -5.48
CA LYS A 85 15.07 -9.13 -6.10
C LYS A 85 13.99 -8.78 -5.10
N ALA A 86 13.67 -7.49 -5.03
CA ALA A 86 12.49 -7.02 -4.34
C ALA A 86 11.23 -7.54 -5.04
N HIS A 87 10.33 -8.12 -4.26
CA HIS A 87 9.11 -8.74 -4.76
C HIS A 87 7.92 -8.28 -3.92
N ALA A 88 6.94 -7.65 -4.56
CA ALA A 88 5.71 -7.20 -3.92
C ALA A 88 4.51 -7.42 -4.84
N ILE A 89 3.33 -7.53 -4.24
CA ILE A 89 2.05 -7.51 -4.95
C ILE A 89 1.24 -6.36 -4.37
N ALA A 90 0.83 -5.43 -5.24
CA ALA A 90 0.00 -4.29 -4.86
C ALA A 90 -1.34 -4.31 -5.60
N ILE A 91 -2.40 -3.93 -4.88
CA ILE A 91 -3.75 -3.82 -5.39
C ILE A 91 -4.22 -2.39 -5.18
N PHE A 92 -4.56 -1.71 -6.30
CA PHE A 92 -5.03 -0.34 -6.32
C PHE A 92 -6.52 -0.30 -6.67
N PHE A 93 -7.31 0.48 -5.94
CA PHE A 93 -8.75 0.60 -6.19
C PHE A 93 -9.33 1.92 -5.69
N LYS A 94 -10.48 2.30 -6.21
CA LYS A 94 -11.33 3.38 -5.68
C LYS A 94 -12.45 2.79 -4.84
N GLU A 95 -12.97 3.56 -3.90
CA GLU A 95 -14.11 3.12 -3.11
C GLU A 95 -15.33 2.79 -3.99
N GLU A 96 -15.50 3.56 -5.07
CA GLU A 96 -16.63 3.42 -6.00
C GLU A 96 -16.43 2.38 -7.10
N PHE A 97 -15.42 1.51 -7.02
CA PHE A 97 -15.06 0.59 -8.11
C PHE A 97 -16.17 -0.41 -8.51
N LEU A 98 -17.12 -0.67 -7.63
CA LEU A 98 -18.35 -1.44 -7.87
C LEU A 98 -19.62 -0.58 -7.85
N GLY A 99 -19.46 0.74 -7.94
CA GLY A 99 -20.55 1.70 -7.86
C GLY A 99 -20.52 2.53 -6.57
N LYS A 100 -21.04 3.74 -6.65
CA LYS A 100 -20.87 4.78 -5.62
C LYS A 100 -21.32 4.36 -4.21
N ASP A 101 -22.31 3.50 -4.10
CA ASP A 101 -22.91 3.12 -2.82
C ASP A 101 -22.63 1.66 -2.44
N PHE A 102 -21.77 0.96 -3.15
CA PHE A 102 -21.53 -0.46 -2.94
C PHE A 102 -21.10 -0.78 -1.51
N PHE A 103 -20.12 -0.06 -0.98
CA PHE A 103 -19.65 -0.26 0.39
C PHE A 103 -20.55 0.34 1.48
N ASN A 104 -21.65 1.02 1.12
CA ASN A 104 -22.62 1.55 2.09
C ASN A 104 -23.58 0.50 2.63
N ASN A 105 -23.66 -0.70 2.01
CA ASN A 105 -24.47 -1.80 2.51
C ASN A 105 -23.93 -2.31 3.86
N THR A 106 -24.83 -2.83 4.67
CA THR A 106 -24.53 -3.27 6.06
C THR A 106 -23.49 -4.38 6.13
N GLU A 107 -23.42 -5.22 5.11
CA GLU A 107 -22.47 -6.32 4.98
C GLU A 107 -21.01 -5.84 4.91
N PHE A 108 -20.79 -4.60 4.46
CA PHE A 108 -19.46 -4.02 4.28
C PHE A 108 -19.01 -3.09 5.40
N ILE A 109 -19.76 -3.00 6.51
CA ILE A 109 -19.46 -2.04 7.59
C ILE A 109 -18.02 -2.16 8.11
N LYS A 110 -17.50 -3.39 8.27
CA LYS A 110 -16.12 -3.62 8.73
C LYS A 110 -15.08 -3.26 7.68
N ILE A 111 -15.39 -3.49 6.41
CA ILE A 111 -14.51 -3.08 5.29
C ILE A 111 -14.47 -1.55 5.23
N ARG A 112 -15.60 -0.87 5.32
CA ARG A 112 -15.67 0.60 5.34
C ARG A 112 -14.87 1.19 6.51
N ASP A 113 -14.97 0.59 7.71
CA ASP A 113 -14.19 1.00 8.87
C ASP A 113 -12.68 0.83 8.64
N LEU A 114 -12.27 -0.28 7.99
CA LEU A 114 -10.89 -0.54 7.59
C LEU A 114 -10.40 0.53 6.59
N LEU A 115 -11.18 0.81 5.55
CA LEU A 115 -10.86 1.80 4.53
C LEU A 115 -10.76 3.20 5.13
N THR A 116 -11.67 3.59 6.01
CA THR A 116 -11.60 4.86 6.73
C THR A 116 -10.31 4.98 7.54
N LYS A 117 -9.92 3.93 8.28
CA LYS A 117 -8.68 3.90 9.07
C LYS A 117 -7.43 3.90 8.20
N SER A 118 -7.49 3.35 6.99
CA SER A 118 -6.32 3.28 6.10
C SER A 118 -5.83 4.65 5.62
N THR A 119 -6.65 5.70 5.76
CA THR A 119 -6.23 7.09 5.52
C THR A 119 -5.11 7.57 6.46
N TYR A 120 -4.88 6.84 7.56
CA TYR A 120 -3.75 7.04 8.48
C TYR A 120 -2.56 6.12 8.18
N GLY A 121 -2.65 5.29 7.13
CA GLY A 121 -1.74 4.19 6.85
C GLY A 121 -1.86 3.07 7.88
N LEU A 122 -1.95 1.86 7.43
CA LEU A 122 -2.07 0.68 8.30
C LEU A 122 -0.99 -0.34 7.96
N LYS A 123 -0.50 -1.04 9.00
CA LYS A 123 0.32 -2.24 8.87
C LYS A 123 -0.37 -3.40 9.57
N LEU A 124 -0.39 -4.58 8.94
CA LEU A 124 -0.81 -5.80 9.63
C LEU A 124 0.35 -6.35 10.44
N GLU A 125 0.17 -6.46 11.77
CA GLU A 125 1.21 -6.99 12.68
C GLU A 125 1.33 -8.52 12.60
N LYS A 126 0.24 -9.20 12.24
CA LYS A 126 0.21 -10.66 12.14
C LYS A 126 0.30 -11.12 10.69
N LYS A 127 1.32 -11.91 10.38
CA LYS A 127 1.44 -12.59 9.09
C LYS A 127 0.39 -13.70 8.99
N SER A 128 -0.25 -13.81 7.83
CA SER A 128 -1.27 -14.81 7.53
C SER A 128 -0.95 -15.51 6.21
N ALA A 129 -0.70 -16.81 6.27
CA ALA A 129 -0.47 -17.62 5.07
C ALA A 129 -1.68 -17.54 4.11
N TYR A 130 -2.88 -17.54 4.65
CA TYR A 130 -4.10 -17.43 3.84
C TYR A 130 -4.17 -16.10 3.07
N LEU A 131 -3.83 -14.96 3.71
CA LEU A 131 -3.76 -13.69 2.97
C LEU A 131 -2.68 -13.73 1.87
N GLN A 132 -1.53 -14.35 2.14
CA GLN A 132 -0.45 -14.49 1.15
C GLN A 132 -0.88 -15.35 -0.05
N GLU A 133 -1.67 -16.40 0.17
CA GLU A 133 -2.28 -17.20 -0.90
C GLU A 133 -3.25 -16.37 -1.74
N LEU A 134 -4.12 -15.59 -1.11
CA LEU A 134 -5.06 -14.69 -1.81
C LEU A 134 -4.30 -13.64 -2.65
N PHE A 135 -3.25 -13.02 -2.11
CA PHE A 135 -2.41 -12.09 -2.87
C PHE A 135 -1.72 -12.76 -4.06
N SER A 136 -1.21 -13.98 -3.88
CA SER A 136 -0.57 -14.71 -4.97
C SER A 136 -1.57 -15.12 -6.05
N GLY A 137 -2.76 -15.52 -5.65
CA GLY A 137 -3.82 -15.94 -6.57
C GLY A 137 -4.38 -14.80 -7.42
N ILE A 138 -4.54 -13.62 -6.83
CA ILE A 138 -5.22 -12.49 -7.49
C ILE A 138 -4.52 -12.02 -8.78
N THR A 139 -3.20 -12.16 -8.87
CA THR A 139 -2.43 -11.77 -10.05
C THR A 139 -2.54 -12.77 -11.19
N GLN A 140 -2.99 -13.99 -10.92
CA GLN A 140 -3.18 -15.08 -11.89
C GLN A 140 -4.63 -15.19 -12.37
N GLN A 141 -5.56 -14.57 -11.66
CA GLN A 141 -7.01 -14.64 -11.93
C GLN A 141 -7.47 -13.46 -12.78
N LYS A 142 -8.67 -13.59 -13.36
CA LYS A 142 -9.33 -12.55 -14.15
C LYS A 142 -10.84 -12.54 -13.90
N GLY A 143 -11.47 -11.39 -14.19
CA GLY A 143 -12.93 -11.26 -14.15
C GLY A 143 -13.51 -11.51 -12.76
N MET A 144 -14.58 -12.29 -12.69
CA MET A 144 -15.32 -12.53 -11.44
C MET A 144 -14.48 -13.26 -10.39
N GLU A 145 -13.63 -14.20 -10.79
CA GLU A 145 -12.75 -14.92 -9.86
C GLU A 145 -11.77 -13.96 -9.14
N GLN A 146 -11.16 -13.05 -9.91
CA GLN A 146 -10.28 -12.03 -9.36
C GLN A 146 -11.01 -11.08 -8.42
N LEU A 147 -12.25 -10.69 -8.77
CA LEU A 147 -13.09 -9.84 -7.93
C LEU A 147 -13.46 -10.54 -6.62
N ILE A 148 -13.87 -11.81 -6.67
CA ILE A 148 -14.20 -12.59 -5.47
C ILE A 148 -12.98 -12.69 -4.55
N THR A 149 -11.81 -12.97 -5.10
CA THR A 149 -10.55 -13.03 -4.33
C THR A 149 -10.24 -11.69 -3.68
N PHE A 150 -10.41 -10.58 -4.40
CA PHE A 150 -10.19 -9.24 -3.86
C PHE A 150 -11.17 -8.91 -2.71
N LEU A 151 -12.46 -9.14 -2.89
CA LEU A 151 -13.45 -8.94 -1.83
C LEU A 151 -13.20 -9.84 -0.62
N THR A 152 -12.78 -11.09 -0.85
CA THR A 152 -12.37 -12.01 0.22
C THR A 152 -11.18 -11.45 0.98
N LEU A 153 -10.17 -10.91 0.29
CA LEU A 153 -8.99 -10.31 0.88
C LEU A 153 -9.36 -9.13 1.79
N LEU A 154 -10.17 -8.19 1.30
CA LEU A 154 -10.67 -7.06 2.08
C LEU A 154 -11.46 -7.51 3.31
N ASN A 155 -12.35 -8.50 3.14
CA ASN A 155 -13.14 -9.04 4.23
C ASN A 155 -12.25 -9.68 5.31
N GLN A 156 -11.30 -10.54 4.92
CA GLN A 156 -10.41 -11.20 5.88
C GLN A 156 -9.57 -10.20 6.68
N ILE A 157 -9.07 -9.15 6.05
CA ILE A 157 -8.32 -8.11 6.73
C ILE A 157 -9.23 -7.30 7.68
N SER A 158 -10.45 -6.98 7.26
CA SER A 158 -11.40 -6.23 8.09
C SER A 158 -11.84 -6.96 9.35
N LEU A 159 -11.67 -8.28 9.38
CA LEU A 159 -11.98 -9.14 10.53
C LEU A 159 -10.82 -9.25 11.53
N PHE A 160 -9.65 -8.70 11.24
CA PHE A 160 -8.53 -8.73 12.17
C PHE A 160 -8.86 -7.92 13.43
N PRO A 161 -8.54 -8.44 14.62
CA PRO A 161 -8.68 -7.67 15.85
C PRO A 161 -7.80 -6.40 15.79
N PRO A 162 -8.24 -5.29 16.41
CA PRO A 162 -7.49 -4.04 16.39
C PRO A 162 -6.03 -4.16 16.84
N SER A 163 -5.73 -5.10 17.75
CA SER A 163 -4.37 -5.40 18.21
C SER A 163 -3.44 -5.94 17.12
N ASN A 164 -3.98 -6.44 16.02
CA ASN A 164 -3.22 -6.96 14.89
C ASN A 164 -3.09 -5.94 13.74
N ILE A 165 -3.59 -4.73 13.93
CA ILE A 165 -3.53 -3.64 12.95
C ILE A 165 -2.87 -2.43 13.61
N LYS A 166 -1.67 -2.09 13.15
CA LYS A 166 -0.95 -0.91 13.58
C LYS A 166 -1.29 0.27 12.70
N VAL A 167 -1.73 1.36 13.31
CA VAL A 167 -1.89 2.66 12.64
C VAL A 167 -0.52 3.34 12.54
N LEU A 168 -0.17 3.83 11.35
CA LEU A 168 1.17 4.35 11.07
C LEU A 168 1.32 5.83 11.41
N ASN A 169 0.24 6.61 11.39
CA ASN A 169 0.23 8.02 11.76
C ASN A 169 -0.95 8.36 12.66
N GLU A 170 -0.72 9.19 13.68
CA GLU A 170 -1.74 9.61 14.64
C GLU A 170 -2.67 10.72 14.12
N ALA A 171 -2.26 11.43 13.09
CA ALA A 171 -3.03 12.52 12.49
C ALA A 171 -3.22 12.30 10.99
N HIS A 172 -4.37 12.72 10.46
CA HIS A 172 -4.60 12.79 9.03
C HIS A 172 -3.48 13.63 8.38
N THR A 173 -2.59 12.96 7.69
CA THR A 173 -1.62 13.60 6.81
C THR A 173 -2.17 13.60 5.39
N THR A 174 -3.28 14.29 5.18
CA THR A 174 -3.63 14.67 3.81
C THR A 174 -2.61 15.72 3.42
N ILE A 175 -1.58 15.29 2.70
CA ILE A 175 -0.54 16.19 2.24
C ILE A 175 -1.15 17.04 1.14
N LYS A 176 -1.71 18.20 1.50
CA LYS A 176 -1.76 19.34 0.58
C LYS A 176 -0.32 19.87 0.52
N LEU A 177 0.57 19.12 -0.13
CA LEU A 177 1.93 19.61 -0.33
C LEU A 177 1.88 20.81 -1.24
N THR A 178 2.36 21.94 -0.74
CA THR A 178 2.83 23.00 -1.61
C THR A 178 4.10 22.51 -2.30
N ASN A 179 4.43 23.02 -3.49
CA ASN A 179 5.69 22.68 -4.18
C ASN A 179 6.93 22.82 -3.28
N LYS A 180 6.86 23.75 -2.31
CA LYS A 180 7.93 24.04 -1.36
C LYS A 180 8.10 22.96 -0.28
N ASP A 181 7.01 22.30 0.13
CA ASP A 181 7.06 21.20 1.10
C ASP A 181 7.60 19.93 0.43
N SER A 182 7.31 19.74 -0.84
CA SER A 182 7.85 18.69 -1.69
C SER A 182 9.38 18.78 -1.78
N GLU A 183 9.91 19.96 -2.12
CA GLU A 183 11.37 20.20 -2.23
C GLU A 183 12.10 19.98 -0.90
N ARG A 184 11.48 20.36 0.24
CA ARG A 184 12.05 20.14 1.57
C ARG A 184 12.09 18.68 1.97
N LEU A 185 11.03 17.94 1.67
CA LEU A 185 10.97 16.52 1.96
C LEU A 185 12.02 15.76 1.13
N ASP A 186 12.16 16.12 -0.15
CA ASP A 186 13.18 15.59 -1.05
C ASP A 186 14.59 15.82 -0.52
N PHE A 187 14.85 17.02 -0.01
CA PHE A 187 16.16 17.34 0.57
C PHE A 187 16.46 16.48 1.79
N VAL A 188 15.49 16.33 2.71
CA VAL A 188 15.64 15.51 3.92
C VAL A 188 15.85 14.04 3.59
N ILE A 189 15.08 13.50 2.64
CA ILE A 189 15.20 12.10 2.22
C ILE A 189 16.56 11.85 1.59
N ASN A 190 17.02 12.73 0.68
CA ASN A 190 18.33 12.60 0.05
C ASN A 190 19.45 12.69 1.08
N TYR A 191 19.37 13.62 2.05
CA TYR A 191 20.36 13.76 3.11
C TYR A 191 20.47 12.49 3.98
N VAL A 192 19.34 11.88 4.34
CA VAL A 192 19.30 10.64 5.14
C VAL A 192 19.77 9.43 4.34
N MET A 193 19.67 9.47 3.00
CA MET A 193 20.13 8.38 2.12
C MET A 193 21.62 8.43 1.82
N GLU A 194 22.26 9.62 1.91
CA GLU A 194 23.68 9.84 1.62
C GLU A 194 24.58 9.70 2.86
N ASN A 195 24.00 9.68 4.08
CA ASN A 195 24.70 9.59 5.37
C ASN A 195 24.11 8.45 6.23
#